data_5d2332bd657dd753f1a7f85c0fc25d35
#
_entry.id   5d2332bd657dd753f1a7f85c0fc25d35
#
_cell.length_a   1.000
_cell.length_b   1.000
_cell.length_c   1.000
_cell.angle_alpha   90.00
_cell.angle_beta   90.00
_cell.angle_gamma   90.00
#
_symmetry.space_group_name_H-M   'P 1'
#
loop_
_entity.id
_entity.type
_entity.pdbx_description
1 polymer ?
#
loop_
_entity_poly.entity_id
_entity_poly.type
_entity_poly.pdbx_seq_one_letter_code
_entity_poly.pdbx_strand_id
1 'polypeptide(L)' 'MRYTVIKPPTRQEQALIRRKIKEAVKAHGGLRPAARHLKVKSSYLVALLDGTRKNPGDWYLRKLGLRRVTYIEEI' A
#
# COMPACT_ATOMS: atom_id res chain seq x y z
N MET A 1 -23.42 -20.08 -6.10
CA MET A 1 -22.26 -19.76 -6.95
C MET A 1 -21.31 -18.84 -6.18
N ARG A 2 -20.02 -19.06 -6.34
CA ARG A 2 -19.00 -18.25 -5.67
C ARG A 2 -18.18 -17.50 -6.71
N TYR A 3 -17.79 -16.28 -6.41
CA TYR A 3 -16.89 -15.54 -7.26
C TYR A 3 -15.99 -14.64 -6.41
N THR A 4 -14.83 -14.31 -6.97
CA THR A 4 -13.84 -13.47 -6.31
C THR A 4 -14.21 -12.01 -6.50
N VAL A 5 -14.22 -11.25 -5.40
CA VAL A 5 -14.49 -9.83 -5.43
C VAL A 5 -13.22 -9.10 -5.00
N ILE A 6 -12.74 -8.18 -5.86
CA ILE A 6 -11.63 -7.29 -5.52
C ILE A 6 -12.25 -5.96 -5.13
N LYS A 7 -12.10 -5.59 -3.87
CA LYS A 7 -12.64 -4.34 -3.34
C LYS A 7 -11.54 -3.29 -3.24
N PRO A 8 -11.86 -2.00 -3.46
CA PRO A 8 -10.89 -0.94 -3.17
C PRO A 8 -10.57 -0.94 -1.66
N PRO A 9 -9.38 -0.46 -1.26
CA PRO A 9 -9.00 -0.45 0.14
C PRO A 9 -9.97 0.36 1.00
N THR A 10 -10.31 -0.16 2.17
CA THR A 10 -11.08 0.55 3.18
C THR A 10 -10.24 1.65 3.81
N ARG A 11 -10.86 2.52 4.62
CA ARG A 11 -10.13 3.54 5.38
C ARG A 11 -9.07 2.93 6.30
N GLN A 12 -9.41 1.82 6.94
CA GLN A 12 -8.47 1.11 7.84
C GLN A 12 -7.30 0.54 7.05
N GLU A 13 -7.55 -0.03 5.89
CA GLU A 13 -6.50 -0.56 5.03
C GLU A 13 -5.61 0.56 4.48
N GLN A 14 -6.19 1.69 4.09
CA GLN A 14 -5.43 2.86 3.66
C GLN A 14 -4.57 3.40 4.81
N ALA A 15 -5.11 3.44 6.03
CA ALA A 15 -4.35 3.86 7.21
C ALA A 15 -3.18 2.90 7.48
N LEU A 16 -3.37 1.61 7.30
CA LEU A 16 -2.30 0.62 7.44
C LEU A 16 -1.20 0.84 6.41
N ILE A 17 -1.56 1.08 5.15
CA ILE A 17 -0.60 1.36 4.08
C ILE A 17 0.21 2.61 4.42
N ARG A 18 -0.46 3.71 4.82
CA ARG A 18 0.21 4.94 5.21
C ARG A 18 1.15 4.74 6.39
N ARG A 19 0.71 3.97 7.39
CA ARG A 19 1.54 3.65 8.56
C ARG A 19 2.81 2.93 8.16
N LYS A 20 2.69 1.93 7.28
CA LYS A 20 3.86 1.18 6.79
C LYS A 20 4.82 2.05 6.01
N ILE A 21 4.32 2.98 5.21
CA ILE A 21 5.15 3.94 4.49
C ILE A 21 5.86 4.86 5.48
N LYS A 22 5.16 5.39 6.48
CA LYS A 22 5.77 6.25 7.51
C LYS A 22 6.84 5.53 8.31
N GLU A 23 6.62 4.26 8.63
CA GLU A 23 7.63 3.42 9.30
C GLU A 23 8.89 3.29 8.42
N ALA A 24 8.74 3.04 7.13
CA ALA A 24 9.84 2.94 6.20
C ALA A 24 10.60 4.27 6.08
N VAL A 25 9.88 5.39 5.99
CA VAL A 25 10.48 6.73 5.94
C VAL A 25 11.31 6.99 7.19
N LYS A 26 10.78 6.66 8.36
CA LYS A 26 11.48 6.81 9.63
C LYS A 26 12.71 5.90 9.70
N ALA A 27 12.58 4.66 9.27
CA ALA A 27 13.66 3.68 9.32
C ALA A 27 14.85 4.05 8.41
N HIS A 28 14.58 4.70 7.27
CA HIS A 28 15.60 5.04 6.28
C HIS A 28 16.02 6.52 6.32
N GLY A 29 15.53 7.29 7.27
CA GLY A 29 15.95 8.67 7.48
C GLY A 29 15.36 9.68 6.51
N GLY A 30 14.27 9.36 5.82
CA GLY A 30 13.58 10.29 4.93
C GLY A 30 12.81 9.62 3.82
N LEU A 31 12.05 10.42 3.08
CA LEU A 31 11.18 9.94 2.01
C LEU A 31 11.98 9.38 0.82
N ARG A 32 12.98 10.12 0.35
CA ARG A 32 13.81 9.69 -0.78
C ARG A 32 14.62 8.43 -0.49
N PRO A 33 15.30 8.31 0.66
CA PRO A 33 15.96 7.06 1.02
C PRO A 33 15.00 5.87 1.11
N ALA A 34 13.82 6.08 1.68
CA ALA A 34 12.80 5.03 1.75
C ALA A 34 12.33 4.61 0.35
N ALA A 35 12.07 5.56 -0.54
CA ALA A 35 11.68 5.28 -1.91
C ALA A 35 12.77 4.49 -2.65
N ARG A 36 14.01 4.85 -2.43
CA ARG A 36 15.17 4.15 -3.03
C ARG A 36 15.26 2.71 -2.53
N HIS A 37 15.06 2.52 -1.22
CA HIS A 37 15.07 1.19 -0.62
C HIS A 37 13.94 0.31 -1.17
N LEU A 38 12.74 0.89 -1.30
CA LEU A 38 11.58 0.20 -1.84
C LEU A 38 11.60 0.08 -3.36
N LYS A 39 12.57 0.71 -4.04
CA LYS A 39 12.72 0.73 -5.50
C LYS A 39 11.48 1.29 -6.20
N VAL A 40 10.96 2.39 -5.68
CA VAL A 40 9.83 3.10 -6.24
C VAL A 40 10.16 4.59 -6.34
N LYS A 41 9.36 5.33 -7.11
CA LYS A 41 9.51 6.78 -7.19
C LYS A 41 8.99 7.43 -5.90
N SER A 42 9.68 8.47 -5.42
CA SER A 42 9.23 9.20 -4.23
C SER A 42 7.85 9.83 -4.43
N SER A 43 7.52 10.27 -5.65
CA SER A 43 6.20 10.79 -5.98
C SER A 43 5.09 9.75 -5.78
N TYR A 44 5.39 8.47 -5.97
CA TYR A 44 4.43 7.39 -5.71
C TYR A 44 4.11 7.28 -4.21
N LEU A 45 5.14 7.40 -3.36
CA LEU A 45 4.94 7.40 -1.91
C LEU A 45 4.12 8.60 -1.46
N VAL A 46 4.41 9.78 -1.99
CA VAL A 46 3.66 11.00 -1.69
C VAL A 46 2.20 10.84 -2.08
N ALA A 47 1.91 10.29 -3.26
CA ALA A 47 0.54 10.08 -3.73
C ALA A 47 -0.24 9.13 -2.81
N LEU A 48 0.41 8.11 -2.27
CA LEU A 48 -0.23 7.21 -1.31
C LEU A 48 -0.44 7.87 0.05
N LEU A 49 0.50 8.72 0.48
CA LEU A 49 0.39 9.41 1.76
C LEU A 49 -0.68 10.51 1.75
N ASP A 50 -0.81 11.22 0.65
CA ASP A 50 -1.79 12.32 0.56
C ASP A 50 -3.19 11.86 0.10
N GLY A 51 -3.34 10.58 -0.23
CA GLY A 51 -4.62 10.02 -0.64
C GLY A 51 -4.96 10.17 -2.12
N THR A 52 -4.07 10.74 -2.93
CA THR A 52 -4.26 10.86 -4.38
C THR A 52 -4.33 9.48 -5.03
N ARG A 53 -3.48 8.56 -4.60
CA ARG A 53 -3.50 7.17 -5.04
C ARG A 53 -3.95 6.30 -3.88
N LYS A 54 -5.07 5.59 -4.04
CA LYS A 54 -5.71 4.83 -2.95
C LYS A 54 -5.51 3.33 -3.07
N ASN A 55 -5.23 2.82 -4.25
CA ASN A 55 -5.17 1.39 -4.52
C ASN A 55 -3.82 1.00 -5.14
N PRO A 56 -2.79 0.78 -4.30
CA PRO A 56 -1.48 0.37 -4.80
C PRO A 56 -1.53 -1.05 -5.38
N GLY A 57 -0.62 -1.34 -6.30
CA GLY A 57 -0.48 -2.67 -6.87
C GLY A 57 0.04 -3.69 -5.86
N ASP A 58 -0.21 -4.98 -6.12
CA ASP A 58 0.20 -6.06 -5.22
C ASP A 58 1.72 -6.11 -5.04
N TRP A 59 2.48 -5.82 -6.08
CA TRP A 59 3.93 -5.77 -6.03
C TRP A 59 4.44 -4.74 -5.02
N TYR A 60 3.71 -3.64 -4.89
CA TYR A 60 4.05 -2.57 -3.95
C TYR A 60 3.68 -2.96 -2.52
N LEU A 61 2.51 -3.57 -2.33
CA LEU A 61 2.07 -4.06 -1.02
C LEU A 61 3.08 -5.05 -0.45
N ARG A 62 3.61 -5.95 -1.27
CA ARG A 62 4.62 -6.91 -0.83
C ARG A 62 5.88 -6.23 -0.33
N LYS A 63 6.30 -5.14 -0.96
CA LYS A 63 7.47 -4.36 -0.51
C LYS A 63 7.26 -3.74 0.86
N LEU A 64 6.02 -3.45 1.22
CA LEU A 64 5.66 -2.92 2.54
C LEU A 64 5.39 -4.02 3.57
N GLY A 65 5.57 -5.29 3.21
CA GLY A 65 5.26 -6.41 4.08
C GLY A 65 3.77 -6.71 4.16
N LEU A 66 3.00 -6.27 3.17
CA LEU A 66 1.56 -6.46 3.09
C LEU A 66 1.21 -7.36 1.92
N ARG A 67 0.02 -7.92 1.95
CA ARG A 67 -0.53 -8.66 0.82
C ARG A 67 -2.01 -8.38 0.69
N ARG A 68 -2.50 -8.45 -0.55
CA ARG A 68 -3.92 -8.33 -0.81
C ARG A 68 -4.60 -9.65 -0.51
N VAL A 69 -5.70 -9.59 0.24
CA VAL A 69 -6.53 -10.76 0.50
C VAL A 69 -7.72 -10.72 -0.45
N THR A 70 -7.92 -11.84 -1.15
CA THR A 70 -9.05 -11.99 -2.06
C THR A 70 -10.13 -12.79 -1.37
N TYR A 71 -11.36 -12.28 -1.39
CA TYR A 71 -12.50 -12.93 -0.78
C TYR A 71 -13.31 -13.66 -1.82
N ILE A 72 -13.77 -14.85 -1.43
CA ILE A 72 -14.76 -15.60 -2.20
C ILE A 72 -16.03 -15.58 -1.36
N GLU A 73 -17.08 -15.01 -1.89
CA GLU A 73 -18.36 -14.90 -1.19
C GLU A 73 -19.42 -15.75 -1.88
N GLU A 74 -20.29 -16.30 -1.06
CA GLU A 74 -21.46 -17.03 -1.52
C GLU A 74 -22.60 -16.03 -1.67
N ILE A 75 -23.28 -16.12 -2.81
CA ILE A 75 -24.42 -15.23 -3.09
C ILE A 75 -25.68 -15.78 -2.45
#